data_72a703889f972d00a40feaaf059adf2c
#
_entry.id   72a703889f972d00a40feaaf059adf2c
#
_cell.length_a   1.000
_cell.length_b   1.000
_cell.length_c   1.000
_cell.angle_alpha   90.00
_cell.angle_beta   90.00
_cell.angle_gamma   90.00
#
_symmetry.space_group_name_H-M   'P 1'
#
loop_
_entity.id
_entity.type
_entity.pdbx_description
1 polymer ?
#
loop_
_entity_poly.entity_id
_entity_poly.type
_entity_poly.pdbx_seq_one_letter_code
_entity_poly.pdbx_strand_id
1 'polypeptide(L)'
;ETTIVKTDTLNEVLSFTATVRAEVTNNITPQMGNRIVRLTAEVGDRVGRGQVLAELDRSQLTQAKVQLENTRTNFQRMDELYKIGGIAKQQWDALKTQLDVAETTYNNLLENTVLRSPISGVITARNYDSGDMASPTKPIYVVEQITPVKLRIDVSEQYFSRLKKGMPATITVDALQGQTFEG
;
A
#
# COMPACT_ATOMS: atom_id res chain seq x y z
N GLU A 1 39.52 58.01 21.14
CA GLU A 1 39.31 57.08 20.01
C GLU A 1 37.88 56.65 20.04
N THR A 2 37.15 56.98 18.98
CA THR A 2 35.76 56.55 18.80
C THR A 2 35.76 55.35 17.83
N THR A 3 35.35 54.18 18.30
CA THR A 3 35.19 53.01 17.48
C THR A 3 33.75 52.93 16.99
N ILE A 4 33.55 52.80 15.69
CA ILE A 4 32.23 52.63 15.09
C ILE A 4 31.82 51.15 15.30
N VAL A 5 30.74 50.92 16.06
CA VAL A 5 30.13 49.59 16.22
C VAL A 5 29.34 49.31 14.95
N LYS A 6 29.77 48.29 14.19
CA LYS A 6 29.00 47.75 13.07
C LYS A 6 28.15 46.58 13.57
N THR A 7 26.88 46.60 13.22
CA THR A 7 26.00 45.44 13.44
C THR A 7 26.29 44.39 12.37
N ASP A 8 26.75 43.22 12.77
CA ASP A 8 26.95 42.08 11.87
C ASP A 8 25.92 40.99 12.19
N THR A 9 25.47 40.32 11.17
CA THR A 9 24.47 39.22 11.35
C THR A 9 25.24 37.91 11.48
N LEU A 10 25.17 37.32 12.66
CA LEU A 10 25.75 36.00 12.89
C LEU A 10 24.76 34.93 12.49
N ASN A 11 25.07 34.21 11.40
CA ASN A 11 24.29 33.04 10.99
C ASN A 11 24.81 31.81 11.74
N GLU A 12 23.98 31.26 12.63
CA GLU A 12 24.28 30.01 13.32
C GLU A 12 23.80 28.84 12.42
N VAL A 13 24.71 27.95 12.04
CA VAL A 13 24.39 26.72 11.30
C VAL A 13 24.34 25.56 12.27
N LEU A 14 23.19 24.89 12.34
CA LEU A 14 23.02 23.70 13.17
C LEU A 14 23.17 22.45 12.25
N SER A 15 24.05 21.54 12.65
CA SER A 15 24.30 20.30 11.91
C SER A 15 23.70 19.11 12.65
N PHE A 16 22.95 18.26 11.93
CA PHE A 16 22.31 17.06 12.45
C PHE A 16 22.58 15.88 11.53
N THR A 17 22.69 14.69 12.09
CA THR A 17 22.69 13.45 11.32
C THR A 17 21.27 13.10 10.90
N ALA A 18 21.07 12.82 9.61
CA ALA A 18 19.79 12.44 9.05
C ALA A 18 19.77 10.98 8.62
N THR A 19 18.63 10.33 8.82
CA THR A 19 18.35 9.00 8.28
C THR A 19 17.43 9.13 7.07
N VAL A 20 17.86 8.60 5.92
CA VAL A 20 17.03 8.53 4.71
C VAL A 20 15.97 7.46 4.89
N ARG A 21 14.71 7.81 4.60
CA ARG A 21 13.57 6.89 4.63
C ARG A 21 12.75 7.01 3.35
N ALA A 22 12.09 5.92 3.00
CA ALA A 22 11.10 5.95 1.93
C ALA A 22 9.95 6.92 2.28
N GLU A 23 9.38 7.57 1.25
CA GLU A 23 8.20 8.43 1.42
C GLU A 23 7.01 7.64 1.98
N VAL A 24 6.77 6.44 1.41
CA VAL A 24 5.72 5.51 1.83
C VAL A 24 6.28 4.10 1.83
N THR A 25 5.98 3.33 2.87
CA THR A 25 6.26 1.89 2.98
C THR A 25 4.95 1.14 3.09
N ASN A 26 4.72 0.18 2.20
CA ASN A 26 3.55 -0.70 2.23
C ASN A 26 3.94 -2.16 2.38
N ASN A 27 3.33 -2.80 3.36
CA ASN A 27 3.44 -4.22 3.62
C ASN A 27 2.31 -4.96 2.89
N ILE A 28 2.66 -5.81 1.95
CA ILE A 28 1.71 -6.61 1.18
C ILE A 28 1.49 -7.93 1.92
N THR A 29 0.39 -8.02 2.63
CA THR A 29 -0.01 -9.18 3.44
C THR A 29 -1.35 -9.73 2.95
N PRO A 30 -1.55 -11.06 2.94
CA PRO A 30 -2.88 -11.63 2.75
C PRO A 30 -3.74 -11.40 4.00
N GLN A 31 -5.05 -11.28 3.84
CA GLN A 31 -5.98 -11.16 4.98
C GLN A 31 -6.20 -12.50 5.70
N MET A 32 -6.00 -13.62 5.00
CA MET A 32 -6.11 -14.97 5.53
C MET A 32 -4.90 -15.80 5.11
N GLY A 33 -4.56 -16.81 5.92
CA GLY A 33 -3.53 -17.78 5.56
C GLY A 33 -3.89 -18.54 4.28
N ASN A 34 -2.99 -18.52 3.29
CA ASN A 34 -3.21 -19.22 2.03
C ASN A 34 -1.86 -19.60 1.39
N ARG A 35 -1.87 -20.63 0.55
CA ARG A 35 -0.66 -21.07 -0.16
C ARG A 35 -0.33 -20.12 -1.29
N ILE A 36 0.94 -19.75 -1.39
CA ILE A 36 1.47 -18.96 -2.50
C ILE A 36 1.67 -19.89 -3.70
N VAL A 37 0.98 -19.59 -4.80
CA VAL A 37 1.14 -20.30 -6.07
C VAL A 37 2.27 -19.70 -6.88
N ARG A 38 2.32 -18.36 -6.96
CA ARG A 38 3.32 -17.67 -7.75
C ARG A 38 3.65 -16.30 -7.16
N LEU A 39 4.92 -15.97 -7.19
CA LEU A 39 5.45 -14.64 -6.95
C LEU A 39 5.93 -14.06 -8.29
N THR A 40 5.65 -12.79 -8.56
CA THR A 40 5.88 -12.17 -9.87
C THR A 40 6.94 -11.08 -9.87
N ALA A 41 7.54 -10.80 -8.70
CA ALA A 41 8.55 -9.77 -8.55
C ALA A 41 9.64 -10.21 -7.57
N GLU A 42 10.84 -9.68 -7.76
CA GLU A 42 12.01 -9.91 -6.90
C GLU A 42 12.41 -8.64 -6.14
N VAL A 43 13.26 -8.81 -5.12
CA VAL A 43 13.82 -7.67 -4.37
C VAL A 43 14.66 -6.81 -5.32
N GLY A 44 14.41 -5.50 -5.33
CA GLY A 44 15.02 -4.53 -6.23
C GLY A 44 14.16 -4.18 -7.45
N ASP A 45 13.12 -4.95 -7.75
CA ASP A 45 12.24 -4.66 -8.89
C ASP A 45 11.41 -3.41 -8.65
N ARG A 46 11.21 -2.63 -9.72
CA ARG A 46 10.25 -1.52 -9.76
C ARG A 46 8.87 -2.04 -10.12
N VAL A 47 7.90 -1.67 -9.33
CA VAL A 47 6.50 -2.08 -9.50
C VAL A 47 5.58 -0.87 -9.60
N GLY A 48 4.57 -0.98 -10.45
CA GLY A 48 3.52 0.01 -10.61
C GLY A 48 2.35 -0.23 -9.66
N ARG A 49 1.60 0.83 -9.36
CA ARG A 49 0.32 0.72 -8.63
C ARG A 49 -0.64 -0.20 -9.39
N GLY A 50 -1.26 -1.15 -8.70
CA GLY A 50 -2.17 -2.14 -9.25
C GLY A 50 -1.48 -3.36 -9.88
N GLN A 51 -0.14 -3.36 -10.00
CA GLN A 51 0.60 -4.51 -10.52
C GLN A 51 0.42 -5.72 -9.60
N VAL A 52 0.19 -6.89 -10.19
CA VAL A 52 0.10 -8.16 -9.46
C VAL A 52 1.49 -8.52 -8.94
N LEU A 53 1.59 -8.85 -7.65
CA LEU A 53 2.83 -9.23 -6.98
C LEU A 53 2.83 -10.69 -6.55
N ALA A 54 1.68 -11.20 -6.10
CA ALA A 54 1.54 -12.58 -5.68
C ALA A 54 0.18 -13.15 -6.09
N GLU A 55 0.18 -14.41 -6.47
CA GLU A 55 -1.02 -15.21 -6.70
C GLU A 55 -1.08 -16.32 -5.65
N LEU A 56 -2.17 -16.36 -4.91
CA LEU A 56 -2.45 -17.38 -3.90
C LEU A 56 -3.37 -18.46 -4.46
N ASP A 57 -3.56 -19.55 -3.73
CA ASP A 57 -4.44 -20.65 -4.13
C ASP A 57 -5.86 -20.12 -4.42
N ARG A 58 -6.42 -20.53 -5.58
CA ARG A 58 -7.69 -20.04 -6.11
C ARG A 58 -8.86 -21.01 -5.94
N SER A 59 -8.67 -22.10 -5.21
CA SER A 59 -9.69 -23.14 -5.06
C SER A 59 -11.01 -22.57 -4.52
N GLN A 60 -10.93 -21.81 -3.43
CA GLN A 60 -12.11 -21.16 -2.84
C GLN A 60 -12.70 -20.08 -3.75
N LEU A 61 -11.86 -19.31 -4.43
CA LEU A 61 -12.30 -18.29 -5.40
C LEU A 61 -13.09 -18.93 -6.56
N THR A 62 -12.60 -20.06 -7.09
CA THR A 62 -13.25 -20.77 -8.17
C THR A 62 -14.63 -21.29 -7.73
N GLN A 63 -14.71 -21.84 -6.52
CA GLN A 63 -15.99 -22.29 -5.94
C GLN A 63 -16.98 -21.14 -5.76
N ALA A 64 -16.52 -20.02 -5.20
CA ALA A 64 -17.35 -18.81 -5.03
C ALA A 64 -17.81 -18.23 -6.37
N LYS A 65 -16.97 -18.30 -7.42
CA LYS A 65 -17.34 -17.89 -8.77
C LYS A 65 -18.51 -18.69 -9.32
N VAL A 66 -18.45 -20.02 -9.22
CA VAL A 66 -19.54 -20.90 -9.67
C VAL A 66 -20.83 -20.60 -8.90
N GLN A 67 -20.73 -20.43 -7.59
CA GLN A 67 -21.90 -20.08 -6.77
C GLN A 67 -22.49 -18.72 -7.17
N LEU A 68 -21.66 -17.71 -7.41
CA LEU A 68 -22.10 -16.40 -7.88
C LEU A 68 -22.81 -16.48 -9.24
N GLU A 69 -22.24 -17.22 -10.21
CA GLU A 69 -22.84 -17.40 -11.54
C GLU A 69 -24.21 -18.08 -11.46
N ASN A 70 -24.35 -19.12 -10.63
CA ASN A 70 -25.63 -19.80 -10.40
C ASN A 70 -26.67 -18.85 -9.76
N THR A 71 -26.26 -18.12 -8.74
CA THR A 71 -27.14 -17.16 -8.06
C THR A 71 -27.56 -16.03 -9.00
N ARG A 72 -26.63 -15.49 -9.79
CA ARG A 72 -26.91 -14.44 -10.78
C ARG A 72 -27.88 -14.92 -11.86
N THR A 73 -27.70 -16.12 -12.38
CA THR A 73 -28.59 -16.71 -13.41
C THR A 73 -30.00 -16.90 -12.83
N ASN A 74 -30.11 -17.38 -11.58
CA ASN A 74 -31.41 -17.54 -10.92
C ASN A 74 -32.08 -16.18 -10.68
N PHE A 75 -31.33 -15.20 -10.19
CA PHE A 75 -31.85 -13.85 -10.00
C PHE A 75 -32.37 -13.24 -11.31
N GLN A 76 -31.62 -13.34 -12.42
CA GLN A 76 -32.04 -12.81 -13.71
C GLN A 76 -33.39 -13.40 -14.17
N ARG A 77 -33.57 -14.70 -14.05
CA ARG A 77 -34.86 -15.35 -14.38
C ARG A 77 -36.01 -14.83 -13.51
N MET A 78 -35.77 -14.64 -12.22
CA MET A 78 -36.79 -14.15 -11.28
C MET A 78 -37.04 -12.65 -11.44
N ASP A 79 -36.05 -11.87 -11.84
CA ASP A 79 -36.21 -10.46 -12.16
C ASP A 79 -37.12 -10.24 -13.37
N GLU A 80 -36.99 -11.08 -14.39
CA GLU A 80 -37.93 -11.08 -15.54
C GLU A 80 -39.36 -11.42 -15.11
N LEU A 81 -39.55 -12.40 -14.22
CA LEU A 81 -40.87 -12.74 -13.68
C LEU A 81 -41.42 -11.62 -12.80
N TYR A 82 -40.59 -10.94 -12.03
CA TYR A 82 -41.01 -9.80 -11.21
C TYR A 82 -41.50 -8.64 -12.08
N LYS A 83 -40.85 -8.32 -13.19
CA LYS A 83 -41.23 -7.26 -14.13
C LYS A 83 -42.65 -7.44 -14.71
N ILE A 84 -43.08 -8.69 -14.86
CA ILE A 84 -44.42 -9.02 -15.36
C ILE A 84 -45.44 -9.34 -14.24
N GLY A 85 -45.05 -9.12 -12.97
CA GLY A 85 -45.91 -9.38 -11.82
C GLY A 85 -46.02 -10.85 -11.41
N GLY A 86 -45.14 -11.71 -11.90
CA GLY A 86 -45.15 -13.17 -11.66
C GLY A 86 -44.64 -13.60 -10.29
N ILE A 87 -43.98 -12.72 -9.54
CA ILE A 87 -43.53 -12.98 -8.15
C ILE A 87 -43.75 -11.79 -7.25
N ALA A 88 -43.87 -12.03 -5.94
CA ALA A 88 -44.00 -10.99 -4.94
C ALA A 88 -42.69 -10.21 -4.74
N LYS A 89 -42.80 -8.91 -4.41
CA LYS A 89 -41.64 -8.04 -4.12
C LYS A 89 -40.74 -8.61 -3.04
N GLN A 90 -41.30 -9.16 -1.97
CA GLN A 90 -40.54 -9.76 -0.86
C GLN A 90 -39.63 -10.90 -1.36
N GLN A 91 -40.12 -11.72 -2.29
CA GLN A 91 -39.35 -12.83 -2.87
C GLN A 91 -38.22 -12.28 -3.77
N TRP A 92 -38.49 -11.25 -4.56
CA TRP A 92 -37.47 -10.57 -5.38
C TRP A 92 -36.39 -9.92 -4.50
N ASP A 93 -36.76 -9.19 -3.43
CA ASP A 93 -35.83 -8.56 -2.51
C ASP A 93 -34.91 -9.61 -1.84
N ALA A 94 -35.44 -10.77 -1.45
CA ALA A 94 -34.65 -11.86 -0.88
C ALA A 94 -33.62 -12.43 -1.88
N LEU A 95 -34.01 -12.63 -3.13
CA LEU A 95 -33.10 -13.10 -4.17
C LEU A 95 -32.02 -12.08 -4.52
N LYS A 96 -32.38 -10.80 -4.54
CA LYS A 96 -31.40 -9.72 -4.72
C LYS A 96 -30.37 -9.71 -3.60
N THR A 97 -30.80 -9.78 -2.34
CA THR A 97 -29.89 -9.87 -1.19
C THR A 97 -28.96 -11.08 -1.30
N GLN A 98 -29.47 -12.23 -1.74
CA GLN A 98 -28.67 -13.44 -1.93
C GLN A 98 -27.58 -13.22 -3.02
N LEU A 99 -27.91 -12.52 -4.12
CA LEU A 99 -26.95 -12.16 -5.15
C LEU A 99 -25.88 -11.21 -4.60
N ASP A 100 -26.27 -10.16 -3.89
CA ASP A 100 -25.36 -9.16 -3.29
C ASP A 100 -24.36 -9.82 -2.31
N VAL A 101 -24.82 -10.80 -1.51
CA VAL A 101 -23.96 -11.60 -0.62
C VAL A 101 -22.98 -12.45 -1.41
N ALA A 102 -23.44 -13.11 -2.48
CA ALA A 102 -22.56 -13.94 -3.32
C ALA A 102 -21.49 -13.09 -4.03
N GLU A 103 -21.86 -11.92 -4.55
CA GLU A 103 -20.92 -10.95 -5.17
C GLU A 103 -19.88 -10.44 -4.17
N THR A 104 -20.32 -10.06 -2.96
CA THR A 104 -19.42 -9.60 -1.89
C THR A 104 -18.42 -10.70 -1.51
N THR A 105 -18.90 -11.94 -1.36
CA THR A 105 -18.05 -13.09 -1.03
C THR A 105 -17.01 -13.35 -2.12
N TYR A 106 -17.41 -13.33 -3.38
CA TYR A 106 -16.49 -13.50 -4.51
C TYR A 106 -15.44 -12.40 -4.57
N ASN A 107 -15.85 -11.13 -4.42
CA ASN A 107 -14.93 -9.99 -4.46
C ASN A 107 -13.92 -10.03 -3.32
N ASN A 108 -14.33 -10.36 -2.10
CA ASN A 108 -13.44 -10.53 -0.95
C ASN A 108 -12.40 -11.63 -1.20
N LEU A 109 -12.81 -12.78 -1.75
CA LEU A 109 -11.89 -13.85 -2.09
C LEU A 109 -10.95 -13.47 -3.24
N LEU A 110 -11.42 -12.71 -4.22
CA LEU A 110 -10.59 -12.21 -5.33
C LEU A 110 -9.48 -11.29 -4.83
N GLU A 111 -9.80 -10.31 -3.97
CA GLU A 111 -8.83 -9.41 -3.37
C GLU A 111 -7.78 -10.14 -2.51
N ASN A 112 -8.21 -11.20 -1.83
CA ASN A 112 -7.32 -12.02 -1.00
C ASN A 112 -6.48 -13.04 -1.78
N THR A 113 -6.84 -13.33 -3.03
CA THR A 113 -6.17 -14.35 -3.85
C THR A 113 -5.15 -13.73 -4.80
N VAL A 114 -5.36 -12.49 -5.23
CA VAL A 114 -4.46 -11.77 -6.15
C VAL A 114 -3.97 -10.50 -5.47
N LEU A 115 -2.79 -10.57 -4.88
CA LEU A 115 -2.21 -9.44 -4.17
C LEU A 115 -1.54 -8.48 -5.15
N ARG A 116 -1.90 -7.20 -5.03
CA ARG A 116 -1.42 -6.13 -5.91
C ARG A 116 -0.70 -5.06 -5.11
N SER A 117 0.22 -4.35 -5.77
CA SER A 117 0.85 -3.18 -5.16
C SER A 117 -0.14 -2.01 -5.07
N PRO A 118 -0.37 -1.42 -3.89
CA PRO A 118 -1.20 -0.23 -3.73
C PRO A 118 -0.49 1.06 -4.17
N ILE A 119 0.82 1.02 -4.32
CA ILE A 119 1.67 2.16 -4.71
C ILE A 119 2.61 1.78 -5.86
N SER A 120 3.16 2.77 -6.53
CA SER A 120 4.35 2.60 -7.37
C SER A 120 5.60 2.75 -6.51
N GLY A 121 6.55 1.84 -6.65
CA GLY A 121 7.75 1.83 -5.81
C GLY A 121 8.72 0.72 -6.18
N VAL A 122 9.57 0.37 -5.23
CA VAL A 122 10.57 -0.71 -5.35
C VAL A 122 10.30 -1.77 -4.29
N ILE A 123 10.46 -3.03 -4.64
CA ILE A 123 10.41 -4.14 -3.68
C ILE A 123 11.68 -4.12 -2.83
N THR A 124 11.54 -3.89 -1.53
CA THR A 124 12.68 -3.86 -0.59
C THR A 124 12.81 -5.15 0.22
N ALA A 125 11.74 -5.95 0.33
CA ALA A 125 11.81 -7.25 0.97
C ALA A 125 10.82 -8.24 0.33
N ARG A 126 11.21 -9.51 0.28
CA ARG A 126 10.41 -10.69 -0.05
C ARG A 126 10.62 -11.72 1.05
N ASN A 127 9.57 -12.12 1.73
CA ASN A 127 9.66 -12.94 2.95
C ASN A 127 9.16 -14.37 2.78
N TYR A 128 8.72 -14.74 1.58
CA TYR A 128 8.20 -16.07 1.27
C TYR A 128 8.65 -16.51 -0.12
N ASP A 129 8.59 -17.81 -0.34
CA ASP A 129 8.81 -18.45 -1.64
C ASP A 129 7.51 -19.05 -2.19
N SER A 130 7.51 -19.35 -3.51
CA SER A 130 6.38 -20.06 -4.14
C SER A 130 6.24 -21.43 -3.52
N GLY A 131 5.01 -21.79 -3.14
CA GLY A 131 4.69 -23.02 -2.41
C GLY A 131 4.49 -22.84 -0.90
N ASP A 132 5.01 -21.76 -0.32
CA ASP A 132 4.85 -21.47 1.11
C ASP A 132 3.41 -21.13 1.49
N MET A 133 3.12 -21.31 2.79
CA MET A 133 1.90 -20.83 3.42
C MET A 133 2.10 -19.40 3.94
N ALA A 134 1.51 -18.43 3.26
CA ALA A 134 1.52 -17.04 3.71
C ALA A 134 0.61 -16.84 4.93
N SER A 135 1.02 -15.95 5.83
CA SER A 135 0.30 -15.60 7.05
C SER A 135 -0.02 -14.10 7.09
N PRO A 136 -1.16 -13.68 7.67
CA PRO A 136 -1.47 -12.27 7.88
C PRO A 136 -0.47 -11.50 8.76
N THR A 137 0.33 -12.22 9.55
CA THR A 137 1.27 -11.62 10.52
C THR A 137 2.60 -11.19 9.90
N LYS A 138 2.94 -11.73 8.71
CA LYS A 138 4.21 -11.45 8.03
C LYS A 138 3.93 -11.03 6.59
N PRO A 139 4.43 -9.89 6.12
CA PRO A 139 4.21 -9.45 4.74
C PRO A 139 4.91 -10.38 3.75
N ILE A 140 4.26 -10.64 2.61
CA ILE A 140 4.88 -11.35 1.48
C ILE A 140 5.92 -10.44 0.84
N TYR A 141 5.53 -9.20 0.57
CA TYR A 141 6.41 -8.17 0.03
C TYR A 141 6.36 -6.89 0.86
N VAL A 142 7.47 -6.15 0.85
CA VAL A 142 7.51 -4.76 1.27
C VAL A 142 7.79 -3.92 0.04
N VAL A 143 6.91 -2.96 -0.25
CA VAL A 143 7.04 -2.02 -1.37
C VAL A 143 7.26 -0.63 -0.81
N GLU A 144 8.31 0.02 -1.27
CA GLU A 144 8.69 1.35 -0.80
C GLU A 144 8.74 2.36 -1.95
N GLN A 145 8.13 3.51 -1.74
CA GLN A 145 8.27 4.65 -2.63
C GLN A 145 9.54 5.42 -2.23
N ILE A 146 10.58 5.28 -3.04
CA ILE A 146 11.90 5.88 -2.81
C ILE A 146 12.12 7.18 -3.61
N THR A 147 11.10 7.67 -4.28
CA THR A 147 11.13 8.95 -5.01
C THR A 147 9.79 9.65 -4.82
N PRO A 148 9.74 10.79 -4.09
CA PRO A 148 10.83 11.36 -3.28
C PRO A 148 11.18 10.52 -2.06
N VAL A 149 12.27 10.84 -1.38
CA VAL A 149 12.64 10.30 -0.07
C VAL A 149 12.36 11.30 1.03
N LYS A 150 12.19 10.83 2.25
CA LYS A 150 12.12 11.64 3.47
C LYS A 150 13.43 11.53 4.26
N LEU A 151 13.80 12.64 4.90
CA LEU A 151 14.89 12.65 5.85
C LEU A 151 14.31 12.79 7.25
N ARG A 152 14.70 11.87 8.11
CA ARG A 152 14.39 11.94 9.54
C ARG A 152 15.63 12.42 10.27
N ILE A 153 15.49 13.51 11.04
CA ILE A 153 16.49 14.02 11.95
C ILE A 153 15.96 13.91 13.38
N ASP A 154 16.82 13.53 14.30
CA ASP A 154 16.52 13.54 15.73
C ASP A 154 17.17 14.80 16.34
N VAL A 155 16.33 15.72 16.83
CA VAL A 155 16.76 17.02 17.31
C VAL A 155 16.68 17.05 18.83
N SER A 156 17.74 17.54 19.49
CA SER A 156 17.75 17.76 20.93
C SER A 156 16.73 18.84 21.32
N GLU A 157 16.09 18.68 22.49
CA GLU A 157 15.07 19.59 23.02
C GLU A 157 15.51 21.06 23.04
N GLN A 158 16.79 21.32 23.33
CA GLN A 158 17.37 22.68 23.36
C GLN A 158 17.24 23.44 22.03
N TYR A 159 17.14 22.75 20.90
CA TYR A 159 17.00 23.35 19.56
C TYR A 159 15.57 23.38 19.06
N PHE A 160 14.63 22.69 19.73
CA PHE A 160 13.26 22.54 19.28
C PHE A 160 12.54 23.88 19.05
N SER A 161 12.75 24.84 19.95
CA SER A 161 12.14 26.17 19.85
C SER A 161 12.65 27.02 18.68
N ARG A 162 13.80 26.66 18.12
CA ARG A 162 14.44 27.38 17.01
C ARG A 162 14.02 26.84 15.66
N LEU A 163 13.51 25.61 15.59
CA LEU A 163 13.07 24.98 14.34
C LEU A 163 11.63 25.38 13.99
N LYS A 164 11.42 25.79 12.77
CA LYS A 164 10.10 26.17 12.24
C LYS A 164 9.86 25.49 10.89
N LYS A 165 8.61 25.16 10.61
CA LYS A 165 8.22 24.65 9.30
C LYS A 165 8.58 25.66 8.20
N GLY A 166 9.25 25.17 7.14
CA GLY A 166 9.66 25.98 5.99
C GLY A 166 11.07 26.59 6.14
N MET A 167 11.84 26.20 7.18
CA MET A 167 13.24 26.58 7.22
C MET A 167 14.03 25.83 6.14
N PRO A 168 14.92 26.50 5.40
CA PRO A 168 15.76 25.84 4.42
C PRO A 168 16.75 24.88 5.11
N ALA A 169 16.95 23.72 4.52
CA ALA A 169 17.93 22.74 4.97
C ALA A 169 18.87 22.38 3.82
N THR A 170 20.17 22.35 4.12
CA THR A 170 21.18 21.84 3.19
C THR A 170 21.56 20.43 3.62
N ILE A 171 21.41 19.47 2.71
CA ILE A 171 21.65 18.05 2.96
C ILE A 171 22.93 17.66 2.23
N THR A 172 23.93 17.16 2.97
CA THR A 172 25.17 16.63 2.39
C THR A 172 25.17 15.11 2.50
N VAL A 173 25.45 14.43 1.40
CA VAL A 173 25.47 12.95 1.35
C VAL A 173 26.90 12.48 1.08
N ASP A 174 27.55 11.89 2.09
CA ASP A 174 28.95 11.43 2.00
C ASP A 174 29.16 10.38 0.90
N ALA A 175 28.20 9.46 0.74
CA ALA A 175 28.25 8.42 -0.29
C ALA A 175 28.23 8.98 -1.73
N LEU A 176 27.82 10.23 -1.93
CA LEU A 176 27.76 10.93 -3.22
C LEU A 176 28.86 12.00 -3.33
N GLN A 177 30.04 11.74 -2.78
CA GLN A 177 31.21 12.64 -2.83
C GLN A 177 30.93 14.06 -2.30
N GLY A 178 30.09 14.15 -1.29
CA GLY A 178 29.75 15.43 -0.67
C GLY A 178 28.77 16.32 -1.48
N GLN A 179 28.02 15.74 -2.40
CA GLN A 179 26.95 16.48 -3.09
C GLN A 179 25.94 17.03 -2.09
N THR A 180 25.53 18.25 -2.32
CA THR A 180 24.54 18.97 -1.50
C THR A 180 23.19 19.04 -2.20
N PHE A 181 22.13 18.85 -1.43
CA PHE A 181 20.74 18.96 -1.85
C PHE A 181 20.03 19.99 -0.96
N GLU A 182 19.04 20.66 -1.49
CA GLU A 182 18.19 21.56 -0.73
C GLU A 182 16.87 20.87 -0.37
N GLY A 183 16.35 21.15 0.84
CA GLY A 183 15.11 20.58 1.38
C GLY A 183 14.31 21.58 2.21
#